data_524edf40e859a9bc7fd30b8c3bbb49fe
#
_entry.id   524edf40e859a9bc7fd30b8c3bbb49fe
#
_cell.length_a   1.000
_cell.length_b   1.000
_cell.length_c   1.000
_cell.angle_alpha   90.00
_cell.angle_beta   90.00
_cell.angle_gamma   90.00
#
_symmetry.space_group_name_H-M   'P 1'
#
loop_
_entity.id
_entity.type
_entity.pdbx_description
1 polymer ?
#
loop_
_entity_poly.entity_id
_entity_poly.type
_entity_poly.pdbx_seq_one_letter_code
_entity_poly.pdbx_strand_id
1 'polypeptide(L)'
;MRLSDLVRLRNNLEKFNAVQAKLELDVLEGHMSQQLNLPLHSDYSNNVQNLIGHLANSNQQIMEVERKLPELITQIDQEIKEITDNFLSRGYEINGYYGSNRTDVVTERDGRLMHISDETRSEIVVRLRGYTDWHYPCLEIGPGDGAWTEHLVAGDPLYIIDIHQEFLDSTLSKFNDIYRNRVRPYLADETHSDLRGSMDMLPKNQFGFIFSWNVFNYFPLTETRNMLTQAMELLRPGGTMMFSYNNCEVPQCAEYVEQGFRSWMPQSLLVETCKSLGFEIVATRAIEETVHWIEIRKPGELKTVKAHQVLGKIVTINS
;
A
#
# COMPACT_ATOMS: atom_id res chain seq x y z
N MET A 1 -6.34 22.28 10.55
CA MET A 1 -5.00 21.75 10.21
C MET A 1 -5.18 20.85 8.98
N ARG A 2 -4.20 20.75 8.09
CA ARG A 2 -4.32 19.83 6.93
C ARG A 2 -4.15 18.39 7.41
N LEU A 3 -4.74 17.43 6.70
CA LEU A 3 -4.65 16.01 7.03
C LEU A 3 -3.19 15.54 7.06
N SER A 4 -2.39 15.93 6.07
CA SER A 4 -0.95 15.64 5.98
C SER A 4 -0.15 16.18 7.17
N ASP A 5 -0.51 17.35 7.70
CA ASP A 5 0.11 17.94 8.90
C ASP A 5 -0.24 17.12 10.16
N LEU A 6 -1.49 16.69 10.29
CA LEU A 6 -1.94 15.83 11.40
C LEU A 6 -1.24 14.48 11.38
N VAL A 7 -1.16 13.83 10.22
CA VAL A 7 -0.45 12.56 10.05
C VAL A 7 1.03 12.71 10.40
N ARG A 8 1.68 13.79 9.95
CA ARG A 8 3.08 14.08 10.29
C ARG A 8 3.27 14.27 11.79
N LEU A 9 2.38 15.05 12.42
CA LEU A 9 2.41 15.28 13.88
C LEU A 9 2.23 13.98 14.64
N ARG A 10 1.23 13.16 14.28
CA ARG A 10 0.99 11.85 14.88
C ARG A 10 2.23 10.95 14.81
N ASN A 11 2.84 10.84 13.62
CA ASN A 11 4.04 10.02 13.42
C ASN A 11 5.24 10.52 14.23
N ASN A 12 5.38 11.83 14.40
CA ASN A 12 6.44 12.40 15.26
C ASN A 12 6.20 12.10 16.74
N LEU A 13 4.94 12.17 17.19
CA LEU A 13 4.59 11.84 18.57
C LEU A 13 4.77 10.34 18.87
N GLU A 14 4.45 9.46 17.95
CA GLU A 14 4.71 8.02 18.09
C GLU A 14 6.20 7.68 18.18
N LYS A 15 7.04 8.42 17.48
CA LYS A 15 8.50 8.27 17.53
C LYS A 15 9.14 8.94 18.73
N PHE A 16 8.38 9.71 19.49
CA PHE A 16 8.90 10.41 20.66
C PHE A 16 9.35 9.41 21.72
N ASN A 17 10.64 9.46 22.07
CA ASN A 17 11.24 8.62 23.09
C ASN A 17 11.69 9.49 24.26
N ALA A 18 10.82 9.61 25.26
CA ALA A 18 11.08 10.39 26.46
C ALA A 18 12.31 9.90 27.24
N VAL A 19 12.53 8.58 27.25
CA VAL A 19 13.69 7.99 27.95
C VAL A 19 14.98 8.42 27.31
N GLN A 20 15.07 8.39 25.98
CA GLN A 20 16.26 8.82 25.25
C GLN A 20 16.49 10.33 25.41
N ALA A 21 15.45 11.14 25.26
CA ALA A 21 15.54 12.59 25.44
C ALA A 21 16.00 12.96 26.86
N LYS A 22 15.50 12.24 27.86
CA LYS A 22 15.92 12.42 29.26
C LYS A 22 17.39 12.03 29.47
N LEU A 23 17.82 10.87 28.93
CA LEU A 23 19.22 10.43 29.05
C LEU A 23 20.19 11.44 28.43
N GLU A 24 19.84 12.01 27.27
CA GLU A 24 20.66 13.04 26.62
C GLU A 24 20.79 14.30 27.50
N LEU A 25 19.67 14.72 28.12
CA LEU A 25 19.68 15.86 29.04
C LEU A 25 20.49 15.57 30.34
N ASP A 26 20.32 14.37 30.91
CA ASP A 26 21.06 13.97 32.13
C ASP A 26 22.58 13.92 31.88
N VAL A 27 22.99 13.47 30.66
CA VAL A 27 24.41 13.49 30.25
C VAL A 27 24.91 14.92 30.12
N LEU A 28 24.15 15.82 29.51
CA LEU A 28 24.52 17.24 29.40
C LEU A 28 24.60 17.91 30.76
N GLU A 29 23.63 17.66 31.64
CA GLU A 29 23.63 18.17 33.00
C GLU A 29 24.86 17.67 33.81
N GLY A 30 25.18 16.37 33.66
CA GLY A 30 26.38 15.77 34.27
C GLY A 30 27.68 16.42 33.81
N HIS A 31 27.83 16.64 32.50
CA HIS A 31 29.02 17.34 31.96
C HIS A 31 29.12 18.79 32.45
N MET A 32 28.02 19.51 32.51
CA MET A 32 27.99 20.88 32.98
C MET A 32 28.26 20.97 34.48
N SER A 33 27.73 20.02 35.25
CA SER A 33 27.99 19.94 36.69
C SER A 33 29.46 19.63 37.01
N GLN A 34 30.14 18.81 36.19
CA GLN A 34 31.58 18.59 36.30
C GLN A 34 32.40 19.86 36.04
N GLN A 35 31.96 20.72 35.13
CA GLN A 35 32.61 22.00 34.86
C GLN A 35 32.47 23.00 36.02
N LEU A 36 31.39 22.94 36.80
CA LEU A 36 31.17 23.77 37.98
C LEU A 36 32.21 23.48 39.10
N ASN A 37 32.76 22.29 39.13
CA ASN A 37 33.78 21.90 40.12
C ASN A 37 35.18 22.39 39.76
N LEU A 38 35.38 23.03 38.60
CA LEU A 38 36.64 23.69 38.25
C LEU A 38 36.65 25.10 38.85
N PRO A 39 37.84 25.65 39.23
CA PRO A 39 37.95 27.01 39.74
C PRO A 39 37.69 28.01 38.60
N LEU A 40 36.45 28.37 38.44
CA LEU A 40 35.97 29.24 37.37
C LEU A 40 35.67 30.66 37.89
N HIS A 41 35.82 31.65 37.02
CA HIS A 41 35.37 33.03 37.28
C HIS A 41 33.85 33.04 37.63
N SER A 42 33.48 33.91 38.60
CA SER A 42 32.11 34.00 39.14
C SER A 42 31.00 34.12 38.08
N ASP A 43 31.27 34.84 37.00
CA ASP A 43 30.29 35.06 35.91
C ASP A 43 30.03 33.80 35.07
N TYR A 44 31.05 32.95 34.90
CA TYR A 44 30.91 31.69 34.19
C TYR A 44 30.14 30.67 35.03
N SER A 45 30.36 30.62 36.34
CA SER A 45 29.63 29.77 37.27
C SER A 45 28.10 30.07 37.25
N ASN A 46 27.74 31.37 37.26
CA ASN A 46 26.34 31.79 37.20
C ASN A 46 25.66 31.37 35.87
N ASN A 47 26.35 31.49 34.74
CA ASN A 47 25.81 31.07 33.44
C ASN A 47 25.60 29.56 33.37
N VAL A 48 26.51 28.75 33.91
CA VAL A 48 26.38 27.29 33.96
C VAL A 48 25.23 26.87 34.89
N GLN A 49 25.08 27.54 36.06
CA GLN A 49 23.93 27.29 36.95
C GLN A 49 22.58 27.61 36.29
N ASN A 50 22.49 28.72 35.55
CA ASN A 50 21.30 29.06 34.79
C ASN A 50 20.99 28.01 33.73
N LEU A 51 22.01 27.50 33.01
CA LEU A 51 21.82 26.44 32.01
C LEU A 51 21.37 25.14 32.66
N ILE A 52 21.90 24.74 33.82
CA ILE A 52 21.43 23.57 34.58
C ILE A 52 19.93 23.73 34.95
N GLY A 53 19.54 24.95 35.41
CA GLY A 53 18.15 25.24 35.69
C GLY A 53 17.23 25.11 34.48
N HIS A 54 17.71 25.51 33.30
CA HIS A 54 16.98 25.32 32.04
C HIS A 54 16.86 23.85 31.64
N LEU A 55 17.91 23.03 31.82
CA LEU A 55 17.90 21.60 31.57
C LEU A 55 16.92 20.86 32.49
N ALA A 56 16.91 21.21 33.79
CA ALA A 56 15.96 20.64 34.74
C ALA A 56 14.51 20.96 34.38
N ASN A 57 14.25 22.21 33.95
CA ASN A 57 12.92 22.60 33.47
C ASN A 57 12.53 21.85 32.17
N SER A 58 13.44 21.66 31.24
CA SER A 58 13.24 20.88 30.03
C SER A 58 12.92 19.41 30.35
N ASN A 59 13.59 18.82 31.33
CA ASN A 59 13.34 17.47 31.82
C ASN A 59 11.91 17.33 32.35
N GLN A 60 11.42 18.32 33.12
CA GLN A 60 10.05 18.35 33.61
C GLN A 60 9.03 18.45 32.46
N GLN A 61 9.33 19.27 31.44
CA GLN A 61 8.48 19.40 30.27
C GLN A 61 8.42 18.09 29.46
N ILE A 62 9.53 17.37 29.30
CA ILE A 62 9.56 16.06 28.65
C ILE A 62 8.66 15.06 29.37
N MET A 63 8.74 14.99 30.69
CA MET A 63 7.89 14.13 31.52
C MET A 63 6.40 14.47 31.38
N GLU A 64 6.08 15.76 31.28
CA GLU A 64 4.70 16.19 31.08
C GLU A 64 4.18 15.82 29.67
N VAL A 65 4.99 15.97 28.63
CA VAL A 65 4.66 15.53 27.27
C VAL A 65 4.45 14.03 27.24
N GLU A 66 5.34 13.24 27.85
CA GLU A 66 5.20 11.77 27.91
C GLU A 66 3.87 11.36 28.56
N ARG A 67 3.51 12.02 29.67
CA ARG A 67 2.24 11.75 30.38
C ARG A 67 1.01 12.06 29.53
N LYS A 68 1.06 13.11 28.71
CA LYS A 68 -0.03 13.56 27.85
C LYS A 68 -0.06 12.89 26.47
N LEU A 69 1.02 12.19 26.10
CA LEU A 69 1.21 11.63 24.76
C LEU A 69 0.04 10.73 24.29
N PRO A 70 -0.49 9.78 25.10
CA PRO A 70 -1.61 8.95 24.70
C PRO A 70 -2.89 9.76 24.41
N GLU A 71 -3.14 10.80 25.22
CA GLU A 71 -4.30 11.68 25.04
C GLU A 71 -4.16 12.52 23.75
N LEU A 72 -2.97 13.07 23.50
CA LEU A 72 -2.68 13.85 22.29
C LEU A 72 -2.82 13.00 21.03
N ILE A 73 -2.29 11.77 21.03
CA ILE A 73 -2.42 10.84 19.91
C ILE A 73 -3.92 10.54 19.68
N THR A 74 -4.68 10.26 20.74
CA THR A 74 -6.12 9.98 20.61
C THR A 74 -6.88 11.17 20.02
N GLN A 75 -6.55 12.40 20.42
CA GLN A 75 -7.18 13.60 19.88
C GLN A 75 -6.85 13.78 18.38
N ILE A 76 -5.60 13.57 18.00
CA ILE A 76 -5.17 13.66 16.61
C ILE A 76 -5.85 12.57 15.77
N ASP A 77 -5.92 11.34 16.26
CA ASP A 77 -6.60 10.23 15.58
C ASP A 77 -8.10 10.53 15.38
N GLN A 78 -8.74 11.20 16.35
CA GLN A 78 -10.13 11.65 16.22
C GLN A 78 -10.28 12.73 15.14
N GLU A 79 -9.40 13.74 15.10
CA GLU A 79 -9.41 14.76 14.06
C GLU A 79 -9.15 14.16 12.67
N ILE A 80 -8.20 13.24 12.55
CA ILE A 80 -7.93 12.49 11.31
C ILE A 80 -9.20 11.74 10.88
N LYS A 81 -9.86 11.06 11.80
CA LYS A 81 -11.10 10.32 11.52
C LYS A 81 -12.20 11.24 11.00
N GLU A 82 -12.43 12.38 11.63
CA GLU A 82 -13.45 13.34 11.20
C GLU A 82 -13.19 13.87 9.79
N ILE A 83 -11.93 14.19 9.48
CA ILE A 83 -11.54 14.63 8.13
C ILE A 83 -11.77 13.49 7.13
N THR A 84 -11.40 12.26 7.47
CA THR A 84 -11.51 11.11 6.58
C THR A 84 -12.95 10.67 6.36
N ASP A 85 -13.81 10.77 7.35
CA ASP A 85 -15.24 10.52 7.20
C ASP A 85 -15.85 11.51 6.18
N ASN A 86 -15.37 12.76 6.15
CA ASN A 86 -15.75 13.73 5.13
C ASN A 86 -15.24 13.33 3.72
N PHE A 87 -14.00 12.82 3.60
CA PHE A 87 -13.49 12.33 2.31
C PHE A 87 -14.24 11.08 1.83
N LEU A 88 -14.57 10.16 2.72
CA LEU A 88 -15.37 8.97 2.38
C LEU A 88 -16.76 9.32 1.87
N SER A 89 -17.38 10.38 2.43
CA SER A 89 -18.67 10.88 1.93
C SER A 89 -18.59 11.48 0.52
N ARG A 90 -17.40 11.86 0.06
CA ARG A 90 -17.10 12.44 -1.25
C ARG A 90 -16.47 11.43 -2.22
N GLY A 91 -16.48 10.16 -1.92
CA GLY A 91 -15.79 9.11 -2.70
C GLY A 91 -16.11 9.14 -4.19
N TYR A 92 -17.32 9.55 -4.58
CA TYR A 92 -17.71 9.74 -5.98
C TYR A 92 -16.95 10.84 -6.71
N GLU A 93 -16.53 11.90 -6.03
CA GLU A 93 -15.77 12.99 -6.65
C GLU A 93 -14.34 12.55 -6.98
N ILE A 94 -13.74 11.71 -6.14
CA ILE A 94 -12.39 11.16 -6.37
C ILE A 94 -12.39 10.17 -7.54
N ASN A 95 -13.38 9.30 -7.61
CA ASN A 95 -13.56 8.38 -8.73
C ASN A 95 -13.89 9.11 -10.04
N GLY A 96 -14.66 10.20 -9.97
CA GLY A 96 -15.00 11.04 -11.12
C GLY A 96 -13.78 11.71 -11.74
N TYR A 97 -12.80 12.10 -10.95
CA TYR A 97 -11.56 12.70 -11.46
C TYR A 97 -10.74 11.71 -12.30
N TYR A 98 -10.57 10.48 -11.84
CA TYR A 98 -9.83 9.46 -12.57
C TYR A 98 -10.54 9.04 -13.88
N GLY A 99 -11.86 8.93 -13.86
CA GLY A 99 -12.66 8.60 -15.02
C GLY A 99 -12.74 9.69 -16.08
N SER A 100 -12.55 10.98 -15.70
CA SER A 100 -12.70 12.12 -16.62
C SER A 100 -11.49 12.38 -17.52
N ASN A 101 -10.29 11.90 -17.17
CA ASN A 101 -9.04 12.17 -17.89
C ASN A 101 -8.46 10.93 -18.58
N ARG A 102 -9.32 10.14 -19.22
CA ARG A 102 -8.97 8.87 -19.87
C ARG A 102 -7.86 8.99 -20.92
N THR A 103 -7.91 10.00 -21.76
CA THR A 103 -6.96 10.20 -22.87
C THR A 103 -5.56 10.59 -22.37
N ASP A 104 -5.52 11.44 -21.36
CA ASP A 104 -4.27 11.90 -20.75
C ASP A 104 -3.57 10.75 -20.01
N VAL A 105 -4.36 9.85 -19.43
CA VAL A 105 -3.87 8.65 -18.75
C VAL A 105 -3.15 7.69 -19.69
N VAL A 106 -3.62 7.55 -20.93
CA VAL A 106 -3.00 6.68 -21.94
C VAL A 106 -1.73 7.31 -22.52
N THR A 107 -1.71 8.62 -22.70
CA THR A 107 -0.59 9.35 -23.31
C THR A 107 0.54 9.69 -22.33
N GLU A 108 0.24 9.88 -21.04
CA GLU A 108 1.25 10.12 -19.99
C GLU A 108 1.82 8.83 -19.38
N ARG A 109 1.52 7.74 -19.93
CA ARG A 109 1.68 6.41 -19.45
C ARG A 109 3.10 5.99 -19.13
N ASP A 110 4.02 6.26 -20.05
CA ASP A 110 5.44 6.01 -19.83
C ASP A 110 5.98 6.86 -18.67
N GLY A 111 5.41 8.05 -18.45
CA GLY A 111 5.72 8.91 -17.33
C GLY A 111 5.35 8.33 -15.97
N ARG A 112 4.33 7.47 -15.87
CA ARG A 112 3.92 6.91 -14.57
C ARG A 112 4.75 5.74 -14.11
N LEU A 113 5.20 4.90 -15.01
CA LEU A 113 6.18 3.86 -14.69
C LEU A 113 7.55 4.46 -14.43
N MET A 114 7.83 5.62 -15.02
CA MET A 114 9.06 6.38 -14.78
C MET A 114 9.10 7.07 -13.40
N HIS A 115 7.96 7.16 -12.68
CA HIS A 115 7.92 7.72 -11.34
C HIS A 115 8.31 6.74 -10.24
N ILE A 116 8.59 5.50 -10.56
CA ILE A 116 9.14 4.51 -9.63
C ILE A 116 10.60 4.24 -9.98
N SER A 117 11.43 4.08 -8.96
CA SER A 117 12.85 3.77 -9.15
C SER A 117 13.05 2.40 -9.81
N ASP A 118 14.21 2.21 -10.41
CA ASP A 118 14.59 0.91 -10.96
C ASP A 118 14.66 -0.18 -9.90
N GLU A 119 14.98 0.17 -8.66
CA GLU A 119 14.96 -0.74 -7.52
C GLU A 119 13.54 -1.20 -7.21
N THR A 120 12.60 -0.26 -7.07
CA THR A 120 11.18 -0.57 -6.85
C THR A 120 10.61 -1.41 -7.99
N ARG A 121 10.89 -1.03 -9.23
CA ARG A 121 10.47 -1.78 -10.42
C ARG A 121 11.00 -3.21 -10.41
N SER A 122 12.29 -3.38 -10.11
CA SER A 122 12.94 -4.69 -10.06
C SER A 122 12.33 -5.59 -8.99
N GLU A 123 12.07 -5.05 -7.80
CA GLU A 123 11.42 -5.79 -6.72
C GLU A 123 10.01 -6.25 -7.11
N ILE A 124 9.21 -5.38 -7.73
CA ILE A 124 7.88 -5.73 -8.22
C ILE A 124 7.97 -6.85 -9.25
N VAL A 125 8.84 -6.74 -10.24
CA VAL A 125 9.02 -7.76 -11.29
C VAL A 125 9.44 -9.11 -10.70
N VAL A 126 10.34 -9.11 -9.72
CA VAL A 126 10.74 -10.34 -9.02
C VAL A 126 9.54 -11.00 -8.34
N ARG A 127 8.67 -10.19 -7.68
CA ARG A 127 7.44 -10.69 -7.04
C ARG A 127 6.45 -11.25 -8.06
N LEU A 128 6.19 -10.51 -9.14
CA LEU A 128 5.28 -10.97 -10.20
C LEU A 128 5.72 -12.31 -10.77
N ARG A 129 7.00 -12.46 -11.08
CA ARG A 129 7.57 -13.71 -11.61
C ARG A 129 7.60 -14.83 -10.56
N GLY A 130 7.73 -14.49 -9.28
CA GLY A 130 7.70 -15.44 -8.18
C GLY A 130 6.32 -16.01 -7.87
N TYR A 131 5.26 -15.23 -8.13
CA TYR A 131 3.88 -15.65 -7.88
C TYR A 131 3.19 -16.26 -9.09
N THR A 132 3.67 -16.01 -10.32
CA THR A 132 3.10 -16.58 -11.53
C THR A 132 3.62 -17.99 -11.81
N ASP A 133 2.70 -18.89 -12.14
CA ASP A 133 3.00 -20.29 -12.44
C ASP A 133 2.08 -20.77 -13.59
N TRP A 134 2.65 -21.47 -14.57
CA TRP A 134 1.92 -21.97 -15.74
C TRP A 134 0.82 -23.00 -15.40
N HIS A 135 0.80 -23.54 -14.20
CA HIS A 135 -0.23 -24.46 -13.73
C HIS A 135 -1.54 -23.75 -13.33
N TYR A 136 -1.49 -22.44 -13.13
CA TYR A 136 -2.63 -21.68 -12.63
C TYR A 136 -2.89 -20.44 -13.45
N PRO A 137 -4.17 -20.12 -13.67
CA PRO A 137 -4.53 -18.82 -14.23
C PRO A 137 -4.01 -17.68 -13.36
N CYS A 138 -3.61 -16.60 -14.01
CA CYS A 138 -3.31 -15.33 -13.41
C CYS A 138 -4.36 -14.30 -13.82
N LEU A 139 -4.71 -13.38 -12.93
CA LEU A 139 -5.62 -12.26 -13.20
C LEU A 139 -4.88 -10.95 -12.96
N GLU A 140 -4.92 -10.05 -13.93
CA GLU A 140 -4.54 -8.66 -13.76
C GLU A 140 -5.78 -7.77 -13.80
N ILE A 141 -5.93 -6.93 -12.75
CA ILE A 141 -7.02 -5.97 -12.63
C ILE A 141 -6.46 -4.59 -12.95
N GLY A 142 -7.01 -3.94 -13.99
CA GLY A 142 -6.54 -2.65 -14.47
C GLY A 142 -5.15 -2.71 -15.12
N PRO A 143 -4.99 -3.50 -16.21
CA PRO A 143 -3.69 -3.64 -16.90
C PRO A 143 -3.19 -2.30 -17.48
N GLY A 144 -4.10 -1.34 -17.67
CA GLY A 144 -3.81 -0.12 -18.38
C GLY A 144 -3.29 -0.45 -19.77
N ASP A 145 -2.07 -0.09 -20.04
CA ASP A 145 -1.42 -0.37 -21.31
C ASP A 145 -0.61 -1.67 -21.34
N GLY A 146 -0.67 -2.45 -20.29
CA GLY A 146 0.01 -3.73 -20.20
C GLY A 146 1.49 -3.64 -19.80
N ALA A 147 1.91 -2.58 -19.14
CA ALA A 147 3.31 -2.44 -18.72
C ALA A 147 3.76 -3.50 -17.71
N TRP A 148 2.84 -3.98 -16.88
CA TRP A 148 3.10 -5.07 -15.95
C TRP A 148 2.69 -6.43 -16.49
N THR A 149 1.73 -6.45 -17.43
CA THR A 149 1.15 -7.67 -18.02
C THR A 149 2.25 -8.57 -18.64
N GLU A 150 3.28 -7.98 -19.23
CA GLU A 150 4.40 -8.72 -19.82
C GLU A 150 5.18 -9.57 -18.79
N HIS A 151 5.10 -9.22 -17.51
CA HIS A 151 5.75 -9.96 -16.42
C HIS A 151 4.86 -11.06 -15.82
N LEU A 152 3.60 -11.15 -16.25
CA LEU A 152 2.62 -12.14 -15.80
C LEU A 152 2.46 -13.32 -16.77
N VAL A 153 3.22 -13.33 -17.85
CA VAL A 153 3.11 -14.30 -18.96
C VAL A 153 3.36 -15.76 -18.57
N ALA A 154 3.91 -16.01 -17.37
CA ALA A 154 4.05 -17.35 -16.84
C ALA A 154 2.70 -17.92 -16.34
N GLY A 155 1.71 -17.09 -16.02
CA GLY A 155 0.35 -17.54 -15.68
C GLY A 155 -0.41 -18.01 -16.93
N ASP A 156 -1.09 -19.15 -16.88
CA ASP A 156 -1.79 -19.71 -18.03
C ASP A 156 -3.17 -20.30 -17.67
N PRO A 157 -4.26 -19.78 -18.25
CA PRO A 157 -4.34 -18.56 -19.07
C PRO A 157 -4.17 -17.27 -18.25
N LEU A 158 -3.76 -16.19 -18.92
CA LEU A 158 -3.72 -14.86 -18.34
C LEU A 158 -5.05 -14.15 -18.58
N TYR A 159 -5.72 -13.76 -17.50
CA TYR A 159 -6.92 -12.96 -17.53
C TYR A 159 -6.55 -11.50 -17.30
N ILE A 160 -7.15 -10.60 -18.05
CA ILE A 160 -7.05 -9.15 -17.84
C ILE A 160 -8.43 -8.53 -17.80
N ILE A 161 -8.69 -7.66 -16.85
CA ILE A 161 -9.99 -6.96 -16.71
C ILE A 161 -9.76 -5.46 -16.58
N ASP A 162 -10.47 -4.68 -17.36
CA ASP A 162 -10.45 -3.21 -17.30
C ASP A 162 -11.83 -2.66 -17.63
N ILE A 163 -12.14 -1.44 -17.19
CA ILE A 163 -13.35 -0.71 -17.54
C ILE A 163 -13.23 0.00 -18.90
N HIS A 164 -12.04 0.01 -19.50
CA HIS A 164 -11.73 0.71 -20.74
C HIS A 164 -11.25 -0.27 -21.81
N GLN A 165 -12.00 -0.36 -22.92
CA GLN A 165 -11.65 -1.21 -24.06
C GLN A 165 -10.28 -0.83 -24.64
N GLU A 166 -9.96 0.45 -24.70
CA GLU A 166 -8.70 0.96 -25.24
C GLU A 166 -7.48 0.43 -24.47
N PHE A 167 -7.60 0.24 -23.17
CA PHE A 167 -6.55 -0.36 -22.35
C PHE A 167 -6.38 -1.86 -22.64
N LEU A 168 -7.49 -2.57 -22.80
CA LEU A 168 -7.44 -3.98 -23.17
C LEU A 168 -6.79 -4.16 -24.55
N ASP A 169 -7.18 -3.32 -25.53
CA ASP A 169 -6.62 -3.36 -26.88
C ASP A 169 -5.12 -2.99 -26.89
N SER A 170 -4.74 -1.97 -26.14
CA SER A 170 -3.35 -1.56 -25.97
C SER A 170 -2.50 -2.68 -25.36
N THR A 171 -3.01 -3.31 -24.31
CA THR A 171 -2.35 -4.44 -23.65
C THR A 171 -2.19 -5.63 -24.63
N LEU A 172 -3.25 -6.01 -25.33
CA LEU A 172 -3.22 -7.11 -26.28
C LEU A 172 -2.27 -6.85 -27.46
N SER A 173 -2.12 -5.59 -27.87
CA SER A 173 -1.21 -5.21 -28.98
C SER A 173 0.26 -5.50 -28.70
N LYS A 174 0.66 -5.63 -27.43
CA LYS A 174 2.04 -5.95 -27.02
C LYS A 174 2.43 -7.41 -27.26
N PHE A 175 1.43 -8.29 -27.44
CA PHE A 175 1.68 -9.71 -27.59
C PHE A 175 1.57 -10.14 -29.05
N ASN A 176 2.39 -11.10 -29.45
CA ASN A 176 2.26 -11.78 -30.72
C ASN A 176 0.95 -12.61 -30.77
N ASP A 177 0.51 -12.98 -31.96
CA ASP A 177 -0.76 -13.66 -32.15
C ASP A 177 -0.86 -15.01 -31.42
N ILE A 178 0.27 -15.72 -31.27
CA ILE A 178 0.29 -17.01 -30.56
C ILE A 178 0.00 -16.83 -29.09
N TYR A 179 0.66 -15.85 -28.44
CA TYR A 179 0.44 -15.61 -27.03
C TYR A 179 -0.88 -14.90 -26.75
N ARG A 180 -1.31 -13.99 -27.64
CA ARG A 180 -2.60 -13.29 -27.54
C ARG A 180 -3.78 -14.25 -27.36
N ASN A 181 -3.73 -15.42 -27.99
CA ASN A 181 -4.76 -16.46 -27.84
C ASN A 181 -4.82 -17.07 -26.42
N ARG A 182 -3.81 -16.85 -25.58
CA ARG A 182 -3.76 -17.29 -24.17
C ARG A 182 -4.25 -16.20 -23.21
N VAL A 183 -4.40 -14.97 -23.69
CA VAL A 183 -4.94 -13.86 -22.90
C VAL A 183 -6.46 -13.85 -23.00
N ARG A 184 -7.12 -13.63 -21.89
CA ARG A 184 -8.57 -13.56 -21.75
C ARG A 184 -8.96 -12.16 -21.30
N PRO A 185 -9.26 -11.23 -22.25
CA PRO A 185 -9.69 -9.89 -21.90
C PRO A 185 -11.16 -9.89 -21.47
N TYR A 186 -11.46 -9.09 -20.45
CA TYR A 186 -12.80 -8.83 -19.95
C TYR A 186 -13.00 -7.32 -19.81
N LEU A 187 -14.02 -6.81 -20.52
CA LEU A 187 -14.45 -5.43 -20.33
C LEU A 187 -15.43 -5.39 -19.15
N ALA A 188 -15.07 -4.66 -18.12
CA ALA A 188 -15.95 -4.42 -16.98
C ALA A 188 -16.99 -3.35 -17.33
N ASP A 189 -18.19 -3.47 -16.79
CA ASP A 189 -19.27 -2.51 -17.05
C ASP A 189 -19.00 -1.20 -16.30
N GLU A 190 -18.87 -0.10 -17.05
CA GLU A 190 -18.69 1.26 -16.51
C GLU A 190 -19.90 1.76 -15.70
N THR A 191 -21.08 1.19 -15.91
CA THR A 191 -22.31 1.64 -15.24
C THR A 191 -22.36 1.24 -13.77
N HIS A 192 -21.54 0.28 -13.37
CA HIS A 192 -21.33 -0.08 -11.99
C HIS A 192 -19.97 0.50 -11.58
N SER A 193 -19.98 1.52 -10.74
CA SER A 193 -18.80 2.16 -10.16
C SER A 193 -17.89 1.19 -9.38
N ASP A 194 -18.35 -0.03 -9.25
CA ASP A 194 -17.61 -1.18 -8.74
C ASP A 194 -17.52 -2.24 -9.84
N LEU A 195 -16.38 -2.84 -10.01
CA LEU A 195 -16.13 -3.97 -10.91
C LEU A 195 -16.96 -5.22 -10.55
N ARG A 196 -17.93 -5.12 -9.63
CA ARG A 196 -18.66 -6.25 -9.03
C ARG A 196 -19.34 -7.15 -10.06
N GLY A 197 -20.09 -6.55 -10.98
CA GLY A 197 -20.84 -7.34 -11.96
C GLY A 197 -19.94 -8.07 -12.95
N SER A 198 -18.74 -7.55 -13.21
CA SER A 198 -17.82 -8.09 -14.22
C SER A 198 -16.91 -9.18 -13.68
N MET A 199 -16.52 -9.10 -12.40
CA MET A 199 -15.71 -10.14 -11.76
C MET A 199 -16.52 -11.42 -11.46
N ASP A 200 -17.84 -11.32 -11.35
CA ASP A 200 -18.73 -12.47 -11.17
C ASP A 200 -18.70 -13.44 -12.37
N MET A 201 -18.30 -12.95 -13.55
CA MET A 201 -18.13 -13.77 -14.76
C MET A 201 -16.83 -14.56 -14.77
N LEU A 202 -15.87 -14.22 -13.89
CA LEU A 202 -14.58 -14.89 -13.82
C LEU A 202 -14.69 -16.24 -13.09
N PRO A 203 -13.85 -17.21 -13.45
CA PRO A 203 -13.92 -18.55 -12.86
C PRO A 203 -13.49 -18.53 -11.38
N LYS A 204 -14.41 -18.94 -10.49
CA LYS A 204 -14.17 -18.97 -9.04
C LYS A 204 -13.23 -20.10 -8.64
N ASN A 205 -12.40 -19.86 -7.60
CA ASN A 205 -11.42 -20.80 -7.07
C ASN A 205 -10.41 -21.31 -8.11
N GLN A 206 -10.04 -20.50 -9.10
CA GLN A 206 -9.14 -20.91 -10.19
C GLN A 206 -7.78 -20.20 -10.14
N PHE A 207 -7.74 -18.94 -9.69
CA PHE A 207 -6.54 -18.13 -9.83
C PHE A 207 -5.48 -18.47 -8.78
N GLY A 208 -4.25 -18.71 -9.24
CA GLY A 208 -3.07 -18.84 -8.37
C GLY A 208 -2.54 -17.48 -7.94
N PHE A 209 -2.68 -16.49 -8.82
CA PHE A 209 -2.23 -15.13 -8.56
C PHE A 209 -3.20 -14.09 -9.12
N ILE A 210 -3.44 -13.03 -8.34
CA ILE A 210 -4.17 -11.83 -8.75
C ILE A 210 -3.25 -10.62 -8.54
N PHE A 211 -3.14 -9.77 -9.55
CA PHE A 211 -2.32 -8.56 -9.52
C PHE A 211 -3.14 -7.33 -9.87
N SER A 212 -2.84 -6.22 -9.21
CA SER A 212 -3.42 -4.92 -9.54
C SER A 212 -2.46 -3.79 -9.16
N TRP A 213 -2.21 -2.87 -10.08
CA TRP A 213 -1.30 -1.75 -9.84
C TRP A 213 -1.96 -0.43 -10.22
N ASN A 214 -1.90 0.54 -9.31
CA ASN A 214 -2.52 1.85 -9.46
C ASN A 214 -4.06 1.84 -9.70
N VAL A 215 -4.76 0.82 -9.20
CA VAL A 215 -6.24 0.75 -9.22
C VAL A 215 -6.81 1.02 -7.84
N PHE A 216 -6.37 0.26 -6.83
CA PHE A 216 -6.84 0.42 -5.44
C PHE A 216 -6.45 1.76 -4.80
N ASN A 217 -5.50 2.47 -5.39
CA ASN A 217 -5.14 3.83 -4.99
C ASN A 217 -6.32 4.82 -5.12
N TYR A 218 -7.32 4.49 -5.93
CA TYR A 218 -8.47 5.34 -6.26
C TYR A 218 -9.77 4.84 -5.65
N PHE A 219 -9.80 3.63 -5.10
CA PHE A 219 -11.00 3.06 -4.51
C PHE A 219 -11.11 3.41 -3.04
N PRO A 220 -12.26 3.95 -2.59
CA PRO A 220 -12.57 4.07 -1.19
C PRO A 220 -12.68 2.69 -0.51
N LEU A 221 -12.72 2.68 0.81
CA LEU A 221 -12.70 1.44 1.59
C LEU A 221 -13.81 0.45 1.22
N THR A 222 -14.99 0.97 0.91
CA THR A 222 -16.16 0.12 0.56
C THR A 222 -15.90 -0.66 -0.72
N GLU A 223 -15.43 0.00 -1.77
CA GLU A 223 -15.10 -0.62 -3.04
C GLU A 223 -13.90 -1.55 -2.92
N THR A 224 -12.87 -1.12 -2.18
CA THR A 224 -11.72 -1.97 -1.85
C THR A 224 -12.17 -3.26 -1.15
N ARG A 225 -13.06 -3.17 -0.16
CA ARG A 225 -13.61 -4.34 0.54
C ARG A 225 -14.38 -5.25 -0.40
N ASN A 226 -15.18 -4.69 -1.29
CA ASN A 226 -15.94 -5.47 -2.28
C ASN A 226 -15.01 -6.21 -3.24
N MET A 227 -13.99 -5.53 -3.77
CA MET A 227 -12.98 -6.12 -4.65
C MET A 227 -12.22 -7.25 -3.95
N LEU A 228 -11.84 -7.05 -2.70
CA LEU A 228 -11.16 -8.08 -1.90
C LEU A 228 -12.07 -9.28 -1.62
N THR A 229 -13.36 -9.06 -1.38
CA THR A 229 -14.34 -10.15 -1.21
C THR A 229 -14.42 -11.01 -2.48
N GLN A 230 -14.49 -10.39 -3.65
CA GLN A 230 -14.47 -11.11 -4.93
C GLN A 230 -13.13 -11.80 -5.17
N ALA A 231 -12.00 -11.14 -4.88
CA ALA A 231 -10.68 -11.77 -4.98
C ALA A 231 -10.57 -13.03 -4.12
N MET A 232 -11.16 -13.03 -2.92
CA MET A 232 -11.23 -14.21 -2.06
C MET A 232 -12.00 -15.38 -2.72
N GLU A 233 -13.06 -15.09 -3.45
CA GLU A 233 -13.81 -16.10 -4.20
C GLU A 233 -13.05 -16.62 -5.42
N LEU A 234 -12.33 -15.75 -6.12
CA LEU A 234 -11.59 -16.08 -7.33
C LEU A 234 -10.32 -16.88 -7.06
N LEU A 235 -9.62 -16.56 -5.97
CA LEU A 235 -8.37 -17.23 -5.60
C LEU A 235 -8.61 -18.69 -5.21
N ARG A 236 -7.69 -19.56 -5.63
CA ARG A 236 -7.55 -20.90 -5.09
C ARG A 236 -7.05 -20.83 -3.64
N PRO A 237 -7.30 -21.88 -2.83
CA PRO A 237 -6.60 -22.03 -1.54
C PRO A 237 -5.08 -21.92 -1.74
N GLY A 238 -4.42 -21.08 -0.95
CA GLY A 238 -2.99 -20.77 -1.10
C GLY A 238 -2.64 -19.77 -2.20
N GLY A 239 -3.62 -19.35 -3.02
CA GLY A 239 -3.44 -18.30 -4.03
C GLY A 239 -3.17 -16.93 -3.40
N THR A 240 -2.40 -16.10 -4.09
CA THR A 240 -1.91 -14.80 -3.58
C THR A 240 -2.49 -13.65 -4.42
N MET A 241 -2.80 -12.53 -3.77
CA MET A 241 -3.07 -11.27 -4.43
C MET A 241 -2.03 -10.24 -4.02
N MET A 242 -1.53 -9.47 -4.98
CA MET A 242 -0.63 -8.33 -4.77
C MET A 242 -1.24 -7.08 -5.41
N PHE A 243 -1.34 -6.01 -4.66
CA PHE A 243 -1.86 -4.75 -5.19
C PHE A 243 -1.26 -3.52 -4.51
N SER A 244 -1.13 -2.43 -5.28
CA SER A 244 -0.72 -1.13 -4.74
C SER A 244 -1.89 -0.39 -4.13
N TYR A 245 -1.62 0.43 -3.10
CA TYR A 245 -2.60 1.28 -2.43
C TYR A 245 -1.95 2.58 -1.96
N ASN A 246 -2.77 3.57 -1.63
CA ASN A 246 -2.30 4.85 -1.11
C ASN A 246 -2.23 4.82 0.42
N ASN A 247 -1.04 4.62 0.99
CA ASN A 247 -0.87 4.55 2.45
C ASN A 247 -0.92 5.93 3.11
N CYS A 248 -2.09 6.33 3.59
CA CYS A 248 -2.30 7.63 4.22
C CYS A 248 -1.68 7.79 5.62
N GLU A 249 -1.04 6.77 6.16
CA GLU A 249 -0.18 6.90 7.34
C GLU A 249 1.15 7.60 7.00
N VAL A 250 1.43 7.80 5.71
CA VAL A 250 2.56 8.60 5.22
C VAL A 250 2.06 9.98 4.80
N PRO A 251 2.68 11.08 5.30
CA PRO A 251 2.20 12.43 5.06
C PRO A 251 2.05 12.81 3.58
N GLN A 252 2.98 12.38 2.73
CA GLN A 252 2.93 12.65 1.28
C GLN A 252 1.75 11.95 0.61
N CYS A 253 1.41 10.73 1.05
CA CYS A 253 0.24 10.01 0.56
C CYS A 253 -1.07 10.64 1.06
N ALA A 254 -1.09 11.21 2.26
CA ALA A 254 -2.21 11.97 2.78
C ALA A 254 -2.43 13.28 1.97
N GLU A 255 -1.36 13.90 1.48
CA GLU A 255 -1.42 15.06 0.59
C GLU A 255 -2.16 14.76 -0.72
N TYR A 256 -1.97 13.58 -1.31
CA TYR A 256 -2.70 13.17 -2.50
C TYR A 256 -4.21 13.04 -2.27
N VAL A 257 -4.64 12.68 -1.06
CA VAL A 257 -6.06 12.65 -0.68
C VAL A 257 -6.62 14.07 -0.57
N GLU A 258 -5.88 14.98 0.06
CA GLU A 258 -6.26 16.39 0.19
C GLU A 258 -6.44 17.07 -1.17
N GLN A 259 -5.62 16.68 -2.14
CA GLN A 259 -5.67 17.18 -3.51
C GLN A 259 -6.74 16.46 -4.36
N GLY A 260 -7.41 15.45 -3.85
CA GLY A 260 -8.42 14.66 -4.57
C GLY A 260 -7.85 13.69 -5.61
N PHE A 261 -6.55 13.40 -5.57
CA PHE A 261 -5.91 12.51 -6.54
C PHE A 261 -6.03 11.03 -6.18
N ARG A 262 -6.12 10.70 -4.90
CA ARG A 262 -6.13 9.31 -4.41
C ARG A 262 -7.10 9.14 -3.25
N SER A 263 -7.51 7.91 -3.02
CA SER A 263 -8.39 7.55 -1.91
C SER A 263 -7.66 7.49 -0.58
N TRP A 264 -8.42 7.68 0.47
CA TRP A 264 -7.97 7.47 1.84
C TRP A 264 -7.89 5.98 2.16
N MET A 265 -6.67 5.49 2.44
CA MET A 265 -6.46 4.09 2.81
C MET A 265 -5.24 3.96 3.75
N PRO A 266 -5.41 4.10 5.08
CA PRO A 266 -4.35 3.78 6.03
C PRO A 266 -3.95 2.31 5.94
N GLN A 267 -2.66 2.00 6.07
CA GLN A 267 -2.17 0.63 6.05
C GLN A 267 -2.79 -0.23 7.14
N SER A 268 -2.92 0.31 8.35
CA SER A 268 -3.54 -0.37 9.49
C SER A 268 -4.96 -0.81 9.18
N LEU A 269 -5.77 0.09 8.60
CA LEU A 269 -7.16 -0.17 8.20
C LEU A 269 -7.25 -1.21 7.08
N LEU A 270 -6.36 -1.12 6.07
CA LEU A 270 -6.30 -2.09 4.99
C LEU A 270 -5.95 -3.49 5.50
N VAL A 271 -4.94 -3.60 6.36
CA VAL A 271 -4.52 -4.87 6.98
C VAL A 271 -5.66 -5.48 7.81
N GLU A 272 -6.36 -4.68 8.62
CA GLU A 272 -7.52 -5.13 9.38
C GLU A 272 -8.64 -5.61 8.45
N THR A 273 -8.92 -4.87 7.39
CA THR A 273 -9.93 -5.24 6.39
C THR A 273 -9.58 -6.58 5.73
N CYS A 274 -8.34 -6.76 5.27
CA CYS A 274 -7.89 -8.03 4.69
C CYS A 274 -8.05 -9.20 5.67
N LYS A 275 -7.63 -9.02 6.92
CA LYS A 275 -7.77 -10.05 7.97
C LYS A 275 -9.24 -10.36 8.27
N SER A 276 -10.11 -9.35 8.32
CA SER A 276 -11.55 -9.54 8.57
C SER A 276 -12.25 -10.33 7.46
N LEU A 277 -11.71 -10.28 6.24
CA LEU A 277 -12.17 -11.05 5.09
C LEU A 277 -11.54 -12.46 5.03
N GLY A 278 -10.66 -12.80 5.96
CA GLY A 278 -10.05 -14.12 6.06
C GLY A 278 -8.72 -14.27 5.30
N PHE A 279 -8.11 -13.20 4.81
CA PHE A 279 -6.78 -13.25 4.20
C PHE A 279 -5.67 -13.34 5.24
N GLU A 280 -4.62 -14.06 4.88
CA GLU A 280 -3.31 -13.99 5.53
C GLU A 280 -2.51 -12.84 4.92
N ILE A 281 -1.87 -12.03 5.74
CA ILE A 281 -0.96 -10.98 5.28
C ILE A 281 0.41 -11.61 5.03
N VAL A 282 0.86 -11.62 3.78
CA VAL A 282 2.18 -12.11 3.39
C VAL A 282 3.23 -11.04 3.58
N ALA A 283 2.97 -9.84 3.08
CA ALA A 283 3.86 -8.69 3.23
C ALA A 283 3.12 -7.37 3.04
N THR A 284 3.60 -6.33 3.70
CA THR A 284 3.38 -4.93 3.35
C THR A 284 4.72 -4.33 2.95
N ARG A 285 4.79 -3.60 1.85
CA ARG A 285 6.02 -3.09 1.27
C ARG A 285 5.94 -1.60 1.00
N ALA A 286 7.05 -0.93 1.30
CA ALA A 286 7.30 0.46 0.93
C ALA A 286 8.79 0.56 0.63
N ILE A 287 9.16 0.81 -0.60
CA ILE A 287 10.55 1.09 -0.99
C ILE A 287 10.71 2.60 -1.14
N GLU A 288 9.72 3.23 -1.77
CA GLU A 288 9.65 4.68 -1.91
C GLU A 288 8.53 5.24 -1.01
N GLU A 289 8.67 6.49 -0.64
CA GLU A 289 7.78 7.16 0.30
C GLU A 289 6.30 7.16 -0.14
N THR A 290 6.05 7.15 -1.45
CA THR A 290 4.69 7.19 -2.01
C THR A 290 4.27 5.92 -2.73
N VAL A 291 5.10 4.90 -2.74
CA VAL A 291 4.87 3.63 -3.44
C VAL A 291 4.72 2.50 -2.43
N HIS A 292 3.48 2.11 -2.19
CA HIS A 292 3.14 1.06 -1.25
C HIS A 292 2.35 -0.04 -1.93
N TRP A 293 2.59 -1.29 -1.52
CA TRP A 293 1.75 -2.43 -1.91
C TRP A 293 1.63 -3.44 -0.78
N ILE A 294 0.63 -4.26 -0.89
CA ILE A 294 0.35 -5.35 0.03
C ILE A 294 0.26 -6.67 -0.74
N GLU A 295 0.76 -7.72 -0.12
CA GLU A 295 0.67 -9.10 -0.58
C GLU A 295 -0.18 -9.86 0.42
N ILE A 296 -1.29 -10.43 -0.04
CA ILE A 296 -2.24 -11.18 0.80
C ILE A 296 -2.47 -12.56 0.19
N ARG A 297 -2.81 -13.53 1.02
CA ARG A 297 -3.01 -14.92 0.60
C ARG A 297 -4.34 -15.46 1.09
N LYS A 298 -5.04 -16.19 0.22
CA LYS A 298 -6.16 -17.02 0.65
C LYS A 298 -5.61 -18.21 1.45
N PRO A 299 -6.12 -18.50 2.65
CA PRO A 299 -5.66 -19.63 3.45
C PRO A 299 -5.68 -20.95 2.68
N GLY A 300 -4.72 -21.81 2.98
CA GLY A 300 -4.56 -23.11 2.35
C GLY A 300 -3.23 -23.25 1.59
N GLU A 301 -3.09 -24.33 0.87
CA GLU A 301 -1.91 -24.60 0.06
C GLU A 301 -2.26 -24.61 -1.42
N LEU A 302 -1.46 -23.92 -2.23
CA LEU A 302 -1.41 -24.17 -3.66
C LEU A 302 -0.84 -25.57 -3.83
N LYS A 303 -1.71 -26.53 -4.13
CA LYS A 303 -1.25 -27.88 -4.45
C LYS A 303 -0.51 -27.79 -5.78
N THR A 304 0.81 -27.92 -5.73
CA THR A 304 1.62 -28.11 -6.92
C THR A 304 1.11 -29.37 -7.62
N VAL A 305 0.66 -29.20 -8.85
CA VAL A 305 0.33 -30.33 -9.70
C VAL A 305 1.62 -31.09 -9.92
N LYS A 306 1.78 -32.22 -9.27
CA LYS A 306 2.89 -33.11 -9.56
C LYS A 306 2.64 -33.68 -10.95
N ALA A 307 3.39 -33.24 -11.94
CA ALA A 307 3.43 -33.90 -13.24
C ALA A 307 4.09 -35.27 -13.04
N HIS A 308 3.32 -36.33 -13.12
CA HIS A 308 3.85 -37.68 -13.18
C HIS A 308 3.97 -38.07 -14.65
N GLN A 309 5.21 -38.34 -15.08
CA GLN A 309 5.45 -38.93 -16.37
C GLN A 309 5.15 -40.42 -16.30
N VAL A 310 4.00 -40.83 -16.83
CA VAL A 310 3.62 -42.24 -16.95
C VAL A 310 3.61 -42.60 -18.42
N LEU A 311 4.51 -43.51 -18.81
CA LEU A 311 4.59 -44.08 -20.15
C LEU A 311 4.70 -43.03 -21.28
N GLY A 312 5.50 -42.00 -21.07
CA GLY A 312 5.72 -40.93 -22.07
C GLY A 312 4.56 -39.93 -22.18
N LYS A 313 3.55 -40.01 -21.33
CA LYS A 313 2.47 -39.04 -21.23
C LYS A 313 2.58 -38.25 -19.92
N ILE A 314 2.45 -36.93 -20.02
CA ILE A 314 2.29 -36.08 -18.85
C ILE A 314 0.83 -36.17 -18.43
N VAL A 315 0.59 -36.78 -17.28
CA VAL A 315 -0.74 -36.82 -16.67
C VAL A 315 -0.77 -35.80 -15.55
N THR A 316 -1.57 -34.78 -15.70
CA THR A 316 -1.81 -33.79 -14.67
C THR A 316 -2.87 -34.34 -13.71
N ILE A 317 -2.49 -34.67 -12.50
CA ILE A 317 -3.40 -35.13 -11.47
C ILE A 317 -3.77 -33.93 -10.60
N ASN A 318 -4.99 -33.44 -10.76
CA ASN A 318 -5.59 -32.51 -9.80
C ASN A 318 -5.99 -33.33 -8.55
N SER A 319 -5.25 -33.17 -7.49
CA SER A 319 -5.58 -33.77 -6.18
C SER A 319 -6.27 -32.73 -5.29
#